data_140071d3b08463055ba92955dde303a2
#
_entry.id   140071d3b08463055ba92955dde303a2
#
_cell.length_a   1.000
_cell.length_b   1.000
_cell.length_c   1.000
_cell.angle_alpha   90.00
_cell.angle_beta   90.00
_cell.angle_gamma   90.00
#
_symmetry.space_group_name_H-M   'P 1'
#
loop_
_entity.id
_entity.type
_entity.pdbx_description
1 polymer ?
#
loop_
_entity_poly.entity_id
_entity_poly.type
_entity_poly.pdbx_seq_one_letter_code
_entity_poly.pdbx_strand_id
1 'polypeptide(L)'
;MEGSAIRINEKNSLQDSSQDNGFSSQNQNFDFLLDQDNQPAQPRPGQVYIPLYYYNSGKIKIGDQIRVGKLQLTVQGFIRDAQMNASLVSSKRFLISQTDLQILKTEAFASNENLIAFRVHKLSQISTIEQAYKNAELESNGPPMITYPTIKMINGFNDALVILVMGLLVMAIIGMTFLCMRFALLTKIQEDLQQIAVMKVMGLPQSFISRVYMTKYYFCLALGNHRRMGTVLSPEFSF
;
A
#
# COMPACT_ATOMS: atom_id res chain seq x y z
N MET A 1 -11.66 -20.00 19.19
CA MET A 1 -10.22 -20.19 19.39
C MET A 1 -9.75 -21.08 18.25
N GLU A 2 -9.12 -20.53 17.25
CA GLU A 2 -8.71 -21.31 16.09
C GLU A 2 -7.54 -20.63 15.40
N GLY A 3 -6.60 -21.42 15.02
CA GLY A 3 -5.50 -21.05 14.18
C GLY A 3 -4.29 -21.88 14.50
N SER A 4 -4.07 -22.91 13.70
CA SER A 4 -2.85 -23.69 13.73
C SER A 4 -2.01 -23.24 12.53
N ALA A 5 -0.91 -22.59 12.77
CA ALA A 5 0.06 -22.23 11.75
C ALA A 5 1.32 -23.09 11.91
N ILE A 6 1.94 -23.44 10.80
CA ILE A 6 3.21 -24.13 10.77
C ILE A 6 4.23 -23.19 10.14
N ARG A 7 5.29 -22.89 10.86
CA ARG A 7 6.43 -22.16 10.32
C ARG A 7 7.45 -23.13 9.75
N ILE A 8 7.97 -22.84 8.59
CA ILE A 8 8.99 -23.66 7.92
C ILE A 8 10.32 -22.95 7.96
N ASN A 9 11.27 -23.58 8.63
CA ASN A 9 12.66 -23.10 8.79
C ASN A 9 13.58 -23.50 7.61
N GLU A 10 13.06 -23.76 6.43
CA GLU A 10 13.90 -24.05 5.27
C GLU A 10 14.35 -22.76 4.57
N LYS A 11 15.66 -22.53 4.54
CA LYS A 11 16.30 -21.38 3.86
C LYS A 11 16.03 -21.27 2.36
N ASN A 12 15.41 -22.27 1.73
CA ASN A 12 15.22 -22.36 0.28
C ASN A 12 13.76 -22.53 -0.16
N SER A 13 12.79 -22.38 0.74
CA SER A 13 11.40 -22.41 0.35
C SER A 13 11.01 -21.08 -0.30
N LEU A 14 10.75 -21.05 -1.59
CA LEU A 14 10.38 -19.89 -2.38
C LEU A 14 11.53 -18.93 -2.75
N GLN A 15 12.52 -19.45 -3.50
CA GLN A 15 13.49 -18.64 -4.25
C GLN A 15 14.12 -17.49 -3.44
N ASP A 16 14.85 -17.79 -2.39
CA ASP A 16 15.58 -16.82 -1.57
C ASP A 16 14.73 -15.71 -0.94
N SER A 17 13.49 -16.03 -0.61
CA SER A 17 12.66 -15.12 0.16
C SER A 17 13.23 -14.93 1.56
N SER A 18 13.51 -13.70 1.93
CA SER A 18 13.85 -13.32 3.32
C SER A 18 12.65 -13.35 4.26
N GLN A 19 11.47 -13.70 3.75
CA GLN A 19 10.24 -13.74 4.50
C GLN A 19 10.08 -15.06 5.26
N ASP A 20 9.49 -14.93 6.43
CA ASP A 20 9.16 -16.05 7.30
C ASP A 20 7.83 -16.67 6.81
N ASN A 21 7.91 -17.81 6.15
CA ASN A 21 6.75 -18.43 5.51
C ASN A 21 6.08 -19.43 6.45
N GLY A 22 4.80 -19.24 6.69
CA GLY A 22 3.97 -20.16 7.47
C GLY A 22 2.83 -20.77 6.65
N PHE A 23 2.39 -21.96 7.02
CA PHE A 23 1.24 -22.64 6.40
C PHE A 23 0.10 -22.73 7.41
N SER A 24 -1.11 -22.43 6.97
CA SER A 24 -2.32 -22.53 7.78
C SER A 24 -3.46 -23.12 6.96
N SER A 25 -4.46 -23.64 7.63
CA SER A 25 -5.76 -23.93 7.04
C SER A 25 -6.72 -22.76 7.24
N GLN A 26 -7.83 -22.75 6.49
CA GLN A 26 -8.86 -21.72 6.63
C GLN A 26 -9.54 -21.81 8.01
N ASN A 27 -9.76 -20.65 8.61
CA ASN A 27 -10.54 -20.53 9.83
C ASN A 27 -12.01 -20.83 9.58
N GLN A 28 -12.74 -21.32 10.60
CA GLN A 28 -14.14 -21.73 10.44
C GLN A 28 -15.13 -20.62 10.82
N ASN A 29 -14.78 -19.76 11.77
CA ASN A 29 -15.74 -18.84 12.38
C ASN A 29 -15.52 -17.37 12.00
N PHE A 30 -14.28 -16.93 11.91
CA PHE A 30 -13.92 -15.54 11.58
C PHE A 30 -12.45 -15.47 11.15
N ASP A 31 -11.98 -14.28 10.75
CA ASP A 31 -10.62 -14.05 10.23
C ASP A 31 -10.33 -14.92 9.01
N PHE A 32 -11.29 -14.89 8.07
CA PHE A 32 -11.16 -15.64 6.82
C PHE A 32 -10.08 -15.04 5.92
N LEU A 33 -9.26 -15.89 5.36
CA LEU A 33 -8.39 -15.54 4.24
C LEU A 33 -9.22 -15.49 2.96
N LEU A 34 -9.25 -14.33 2.33
CA LEU A 34 -10.09 -14.09 1.16
C LEU A 34 -9.27 -14.25 -0.13
N ASP A 35 -9.89 -14.78 -1.15
CA ASP A 35 -9.34 -14.81 -2.51
C ASP A 35 -9.45 -13.42 -3.21
N GLN A 36 -9.17 -13.39 -4.50
CA GLN A 36 -9.24 -12.17 -5.31
C GLN A 36 -10.69 -11.67 -5.51
N ASP A 37 -11.66 -12.59 -5.42
CA ASP A 37 -13.09 -12.31 -5.57
C ASP A 37 -13.79 -11.94 -4.24
N ASN A 38 -13.03 -11.73 -3.18
CA ASN A 38 -13.52 -11.47 -1.81
C ASN A 38 -14.31 -12.64 -1.22
N GLN A 39 -14.06 -13.87 -1.67
CA GLN A 39 -14.67 -15.06 -1.10
C GLN A 39 -13.66 -15.78 -0.19
N PRO A 40 -14.11 -16.46 0.87
CA PRO A 40 -13.24 -17.30 1.69
C PRO A 40 -12.57 -18.39 0.82
N ALA A 41 -11.25 -18.34 0.70
CA ALA A 41 -10.50 -19.29 -0.10
C ALA A 41 -10.57 -20.70 0.53
N GLN A 42 -10.86 -21.71 -0.26
CA GLN A 42 -11.01 -23.10 0.20
C GLN A 42 -10.14 -24.04 -0.65
N PRO A 43 -8.87 -24.24 -0.28
CA PRO A 43 -7.98 -25.14 -0.99
C PRO A 43 -8.41 -26.60 -0.81
N ARG A 44 -8.37 -27.36 -1.89
CA ARG A 44 -8.50 -28.83 -1.86
C ARG A 44 -7.14 -29.45 -1.52
N PRO A 45 -7.09 -30.72 -1.11
CA PRO A 45 -5.82 -31.43 -0.94
C PRO A 45 -4.94 -31.34 -2.18
N GLY A 46 -3.65 -31.02 -1.98
CA GLY A 46 -2.69 -30.78 -3.05
C GLY A 46 -2.75 -29.37 -3.67
N GLN A 47 -3.57 -28.46 -3.14
CA GLN A 47 -3.67 -27.08 -3.59
C GLN A 47 -3.16 -26.11 -2.53
N VAL A 48 -2.58 -24.98 -2.99
CA VAL A 48 -2.12 -23.89 -2.14
C VAL A 48 -2.59 -22.54 -2.68
N TYR A 49 -3.01 -21.68 -1.80
CA TYR A 49 -3.18 -20.26 -2.08
C TYR A 49 -2.01 -19.48 -1.47
N ILE A 50 -1.47 -18.57 -2.25
CA ILE A 50 -0.26 -17.82 -1.94
C ILE A 50 -0.62 -16.41 -1.49
N PRO A 51 0.08 -15.82 -0.49
CA PRO A 51 -0.12 -14.41 -0.14
C PRO A 51 0.02 -13.48 -1.33
N LEU A 52 -0.89 -12.52 -1.46
CA LEU A 52 -0.88 -11.50 -2.54
C LEU A 52 0.45 -10.74 -2.62
N TYR A 53 1.21 -10.70 -1.54
CA TYR A 53 2.58 -10.16 -1.50
C TYR A 53 3.46 -10.74 -2.61
N TYR A 54 3.37 -12.04 -2.90
CA TYR A 54 4.18 -12.72 -3.92
C TYR A 54 3.67 -12.50 -5.35
N TYR A 55 2.41 -12.11 -5.53
CA TYR A 55 1.86 -11.78 -6.85
C TYR A 55 2.64 -10.63 -7.51
N ASN A 56 2.93 -9.58 -6.75
CA ASN A 56 3.62 -8.40 -7.25
C ASN A 56 5.10 -8.69 -7.64
N SER A 57 5.68 -9.76 -7.11
CA SER A 57 7.04 -10.17 -7.48
C SER A 57 7.13 -10.80 -8.87
N GLY A 58 6.00 -11.26 -9.43
CA GLY A 58 5.92 -11.95 -10.71
C GLY A 58 6.61 -13.32 -10.75
N LYS A 59 7.15 -13.77 -9.62
CA LYS A 59 7.94 -15.02 -9.54
C LYS A 59 7.10 -16.29 -9.51
N ILE A 60 5.83 -16.19 -9.09
CA ILE A 60 4.93 -17.32 -8.91
C ILE A 60 3.64 -17.05 -9.69
N LYS A 61 3.17 -18.05 -10.41
CA LYS A 61 1.94 -17.99 -11.21
C LYS A 61 0.95 -19.06 -10.78
N ILE A 62 -0.32 -18.85 -11.08
CA ILE A 62 -1.36 -19.87 -10.91
C ILE A 62 -1.00 -21.06 -11.80
N GLY A 63 -1.09 -22.27 -11.23
CA GLY A 63 -0.70 -23.52 -11.89
C GLY A 63 0.73 -23.97 -11.60
N ASP A 64 1.59 -23.10 -11.05
CA ASP A 64 2.94 -23.50 -10.64
C ASP A 64 2.88 -24.56 -9.53
N GLN A 65 3.91 -25.40 -9.48
CA GLN A 65 4.04 -26.42 -8.44
C GLN A 65 5.08 -26.00 -7.41
N ILE A 66 4.69 -26.09 -6.16
CA ILE A 66 5.56 -25.80 -5.02
C ILE A 66 5.77 -27.09 -4.23
N ARG A 67 7.01 -27.42 -3.95
CA ARG A 67 7.36 -28.55 -3.11
C ARG A 67 7.71 -28.09 -1.69
N VAL A 68 7.05 -28.69 -0.71
CA VAL A 68 7.28 -28.43 0.71
C VAL A 68 7.43 -29.76 1.42
N GLY A 69 8.65 -30.11 1.78
CA GLY A 69 8.97 -31.45 2.30
C GLY A 69 8.54 -32.54 1.34
N LYS A 70 7.65 -33.41 1.79
CA LYS A 70 7.06 -34.50 0.98
C LYS A 70 5.83 -34.06 0.16
N LEU A 71 5.26 -32.89 0.44
CA LEU A 71 4.08 -32.41 -0.26
C LEU A 71 4.47 -31.68 -1.56
N GLN A 72 3.72 -31.98 -2.60
CA GLN A 72 3.73 -31.23 -3.84
C GLN A 72 2.39 -30.51 -3.97
N LEU A 73 2.41 -29.20 -3.99
CA LEU A 73 1.23 -28.36 -3.97
C LEU A 73 1.14 -27.55 -5.27
N THR A 74 -0.05 -27.48 -5.85
CA THR A 74 -0.32 -26.66 -7.03
C THR A 74 -0.90 -25.32 -6.61
N VAL A 75 -0.36 -24.23 -7.14
CA VAL A 75 -0.85 -22.88 -6.87
C VAL A 75 -2.21 -22.69 -7.50
N GLN A 76 -3.25 -22.54 -6.67
CA GLN A 76 -4.62 -22.34 -7.12
C GLN A 76 -4.96 -20.87 -7.28
N GLY A 77 -4.37 -19.99 -6.51
CA GLY A 77 -4.66 -18.58 -6.52
C GLY A 77 -3.89 -17.79 -5.46
N PHE A 78 -4.30 -16.56 -5.27
CA PHE A 78 -3.71 -15.67 -4.28
C PHE A 78 -4.73 -15.30 -3.21
N ILE A 79 -4.23 -15.11 -1.97
CA ILE A 79 -5.06 -14.71 -0.83
C ILE A 79 -4.68 -13.33 -0.32
N ARG A 80 -5.67 -12.65 0.21
CA ARG A 80 -5.54 -11.43 0.99
C ARG A 80 -5.57 -11.76 2.47
N ASP A 81 -4.48 -11.43 3.15
CA ASP A 81 -4.33 -11.58 4.58
C ASP A 81 -4.17 -10.18 5.19
N ALA A 82 -5.16 -9.71 5.93
CA ALA A 82 -5.12 -8.38 6.54
C ALA A 82 -3.98 -8.22 7.56
N GLN A 83 -3.53 -9.33 8.16
CA GLN A 83 -2.50 -9.30 9.20
C GLN A 83 -1.09 -9.38 8.62
N MET A 84 -0.85 -10.23 7.62
CA MET A 84 0.50 -10.61 7.18
C MET A 84 0.83 -10.19 5.74
N ASN A 85 -0.09 -9.53 5.02
CA ASN A 85 0.15 -9.16 3.63
C ASN A 85 1.01 -7.89 3.46
N ALA A 86 1.06 -7.02 4.47
CA ALA A 86 1.86 -5.80 4.40
C ALA A 86 3.35 -6.11 4.22
N SER A 87 4.05 -5.31 3.40
CA SER A 87 5.48 -5.50 3.11
C SER A 87 6.37 -5.41 4.34
N LEU A 88 5.94 -4.63 5.33
CA LEU A 88 6.64 -4.46 6.60
C LEU A 88 6.56 -5.68 7.52
N VAL A 89 5.61 -6.57 7.29
CA VAL A 89 5.46 -7.79 8.08
C VAL A 89 6.32 -8.88 7.45
N SER A 90 7.28 -9.41 8.21
CA SER A 90 8.19 -10.45 7.72
C SER A 90 7.52 -11.80 7.53
N SER A 91 6.50 -12.12 8.33
CA SER A 91 5.78 -13.39 8.24
C SER A 91 4.74 -13.35 7.11
N LYS A 92 4.68 -14.44 6.34
CA LYS A 92 3.71 -14.63 5.25
C LYS A 92 2.99 -15.96 5.44
N ARG A 93 1.66 -15.95 5.29
CA ARG A 93 0.80 -17.10 5.54
C ARG A 93 0.27 -17.69 4.24
N PHE A 94 0.62 -18.93 3.97
CA PHE A 94 0.11 -19.74 2.86
C PHE A 94 -1.10 -20.52 3.34
N LEU A 95 -2.13 -20.61 2.51
CA LEU A 95 -3.33 -21.34 2.83
C LEU A 95 -3.35 -22.68 2.10
N ILE A 96 -3.45 -23.76 2.86
CA ILE A 96 -3.54 -25.13 2.35
C ILE A 96 -4.73 -25.86 2.97
N SER A 97 -5.03 -27.04 2.45
CA SER A 97 -6.08 -27.87 3.03
C SER A 97 -5.73 -28.35 4.44
N GLN A 98 -6.74 -28.63 5.25
CA GLN A 98 -6.54 -29.18 6.59
C GLN A 98 -5.80 -30.52 6.55
N THR A 99 -6.03 -31.32 5.52
CA THR A 99 -5.35 -32.62 5.33
C THR A 99 -3.86 -32.42 5.09
N ASP A 100 -3.50 -31.51 4.19
CA ASP A 100 -2.09 -31.21 3.87
C ASP A 100 -1.37 -30.59 5.07
N LEU A 101 -2.08 -29.77 5.84
CA LEU A 101 -1.55 -29.17 7.06
C LEU A 101 -1.19 -30.24 8.09
N GLN A 102 -2.01 -31.29 8.24
CA GLN A 102 -1.71 -32.39 9.14
C GLN A 102 -0.47 -33.20 8.69
N ILE A 103 -0.29 -33.36 7.39
CA ILE A 103 0.92 -34.01 6.85
C ILE A 103 2.16 -33.18 7.16
N LEU A 104 2.09 -31.85 6.93
CA LEU A 104 3.23 -30.95 7.24
C LEU A 104 3.58 -30.94 8.72
N LYS A 105 2.61 -31.07 9.62
CA LYS A 105 2.87 -31.15 11.07
C LYS A 105 3.76 -32.29 11.50
N THR A 106 3.82 -33.35 10.70
CA THR A 106 4.67 -34.53 10.99
C THR A 106 6.10 -34.38 10.49
N GLU A 107 6.40 -33.35 9.69
CA GLU A 107 7.74 -33.15 9.15
C GLU A 107 8.69 -32.55 10.22
N ALA A 108 9.93 -33.01 10.26
CA ALA A 108 10.92 -32.65 11.29
C ALA A 108 11.33 -31.15 11.25
N PHE A 109 11.16 -30.49 10.10
CA PHE A 109 11.47 -29.08 9.93
C PHE A 109 10.31 -28.14 10.29
N ALA A 110 9.14 -28.70 10.60
CA ALA A 110 7.94 -27.94 10.90
C ALA A 110 7.93 -27.52 12.37
N SER A 111 7.82 -26.23 12.62
CA SER A 111 7.54 -25.67 13.93
C SER A 111 6.06 -25.35 14.05
N ASN A 112 5.38 -25.94 15.03
CA ASN A 112 3.98 -25.69 15.28
C ASN A 112 3.81 -24.36 16.03
N GLU A 113 3.06 -23.44 15.44
CA GLU A 113 2.64 -22.20 16.10
C GLU A 113 1.13 -22.22 16.30
N ASN A 114 0.68 -21.78 17.44
CA ASN A 114 -0.74 -21.60 17.73
C ASN A 114 -1.08 -20.11 17.65
N LEU A 115 -1.78 -19.72 16.59
CA LEU A 115 -2.31 -18.38 16.46
C LEU A 115 -3.68 -18.32 17.15
N ILE A 116 -3.77 -17.58 18.25
CA ILE A 116 -5.01 -17.43 18.98
C ILE A 116 -5.63 -16.09 18.63
N ALA A 117 -6.75 -16.10 17.94
CA ALA A 117 -7.48 -14.89 17.57
C ALA A 117 -8.75 -14.72 18.42
N PHE A 118 -9.02 -13.48 18.82
CA PHE A 118 -10.21 -13.12 19.59
C PHE A 118 -11.04 -12.11 18.80
N ARG A 119 -12.34 -12.36 18.72
CA ARG A 119 -13.30 -11.38 18.21
C ARG A 119 -13.94 -10.63 19.37
N VAL A 120 -13.81 -9.31 19.35
CA VAL A 120 -14.44 -8.43 20.35
C VAL A 120 -15.72 -7.80 19.80
N HIS A 121 -16.72 -7.61 20.65
CA HIS A 121 -17.98 -6.99 20.23
C HIS A 121 -17.88 -5.48 20.09
N LYS A 122 -17.01 -4.84 20.86
CA LYS A 122 -16.80 -3.38 20.84
C LYS A 122 -15.32 -3.07 20.77
N LEU A 123 -14.93 -2.17 19.87
CA LEU A 123 -13.53 -1.74 19.71
C LEU A 123 -12.97 -1.09 20.98
N SER A 124 -13.82 -0.47 21.81
CA SER A 124 -13.40 0.11 23.09
C SER A 124 -12.89 -0.92 24.12
N GLN A 125 -13.20 -2.19 23.94
CA GLN A 125 -12.73 -3.26 24.82
C GLN A 125 -11.28 -3.69 24.53
N ILE A 126 -10.73 -3.33 23.38
CA ILE A 126 -9.39 -3.74 22.94
C ILE A 126 -8.33 -3.26 23.93
N SER A 127 -8.38 -1.99 24.35
CA SER A 127 -7.41 -1.42 25.30
C SER A 127 -7.46 -2.10 26.68
N THR A 128 -8.65 -2.46 27.13
CA THR A 128 -8.82 -3.18 28.42
C THR A 128 -8.24 -4.59 28.33
N ILE A 129 -8.47 -5.30 27.21
CA ILE A 129 -7.94 -6.64 26.99
C ILE A 129 -6.40 -6.58 26.86
N GLU A 130 -5.88 -5.60 26.12
CA GLU A 130 -4.44 -5.38 25.96
C GLU A 130 -3.76 -5.12 27.32
N GLN A 131 -4.35 -4.27 28.17
CA GLN A 131 -3.83 -4.03 29.52
C GLN A 131 -3.88 -5.29 30.38
N ALA A 132 -4.98 -6.05 30.32
CA ALA A 132 -5.09 -7.30 31.06
C ALA A 132 -4.04 -8.33 30.60
N TYR A 133 -3.76 -8.40 29.31
CA TYR A 133 -2.74 -9.26 28.73
C TYR A 133 -1.33 -8.88 29.22
N LYS A 134 -1.02 -7.57 29.22
CA LYS A 134 0.25 -7.03 29.73
C LYS A 134 0.39 -7.25 31.24
N ASN A 135 -0.66 -6.99 32.01
CA ASN A 135 -0.65 -7.19 33.46
C ASN A 135 -0.49 -8.66 33.85
N ALA A 136 -0.90 -9.57 33.01
CA ALA A 136 -0.69 -11.01 33.20
C ALA A 136 0.71 -11.49 32.73
N GLU A 137 1.59 -10.56 32.35
CA GLU A 137 2.98 -10.81 31.89
C GLU A 137 3.08 -11.84 30.75
N LEU A 138 2.00 -11.99 29.94
CA LEU A 138 1.96 -12.96 28.87
C LEU A 138 2.88 -12.57 27.69
N GLU A 139 3.23 -11.29 27.57
CA GLU A 139 4.20 -10.80 26.57
C GLU A 139 5.64 -11.16 26.90
N SER A 140 5.99 -11.43 28.16
CA SER A 140 7.34 -11.76 28.57
C SER A 140 7.81 -13.14 28.06
N ASN A 141 6.86 -14.04 27.80
CA ASN A 141 7.10 -15.42 27.36
C ASN A 141 6.52 -15.74 25.99
N GLY A 142 6.04 -14.73 25.24
CA GLY A 142 5.39 -14.93 23.95
C GLY A 142 5.46 -13.69 23.05
N PRO A 143 4.94 -13.80 21.81
CA PRO A 143 4.85 -12.65 20.93
C PRO A 143 3.85 -11.61 21.46
N PRO A 144 4.06 -10.32 21.16
CA PRO A 144 3.17 -9.27 21.60
C PRO A 144 1.76 -9.46 21.00
N MET A 145 0.76 -8.98 21.73
CA MET A 145 -0.62 -8.99 21.25
C MET A 145 -0.79 -8.03 20.07
N ILE A 146 -1.22 -8.55 18.92
CA ILE A 146 -1.51 -7.75 17.73
C ILE A 146 -2.99 -7.37 17.74
N THR A 147 -3.28 -6.09 17.82
CA THR A 147 -4.65 -5.58 17.87
C THR A 147 -5.12 -5.06 16.50
N TYR A 148 -6.43 -4.96 16.28
CA TYR A 148 -7.00 -4.40 15.06
C TYR A 148 -6.50 -2.98 14.73
N PRO A 149 -6.39 -2.03 15.68
CA PRO A 149 -5.75 -0.74 15.41
C PRO A 149 -4.32 -0.85 14.91
N THR A 150 -3.52 -1.77 15.46
CA THR A 150 -2.15 -2.02 15.03
C THR A 150 -2.10 -2.54 13.59
N ILE A 151 -2.95 -3.51 13.23
CA ILE A 151 -3.08 -4.03 11.86
C ILE A 151 -3.44 -2.91 10.89
N LYS A 152 -4.43 -2.08 11.26
CA LYS A 152 -4.86 -0.94 10.45
C LYS A 152 -3.74 0.09 10.27
N MET A 153 -2.98 0.37 11.32
CA MET A 153 -1.84 1.29 11.26
C MET A 153 -0.74 0.76 10.33
N ILE A 154 -0.37 -0.51 10.44
CA ILE A 154 0.67 -1.13 9.60
C ILE A 154 0.26 -1.12 8.11
N ASN A 155 -0.99 -1.47 7.81
CA ASN A 155 -1.49 -1.45 6.43
C ASN A 155 -1.60 -0.02 5.89
N GLY A 156 -2.01 0.95 6.72
CA GLY A 156 -2.12 2.35 6.33
C GLY A 156 -0.77 3.08 6.19
N PHE A 157 0.29 2.55 6.80
CA PHE A 157 1.61 3.17 6.76
C PHE A 157 2.19 3.23 5.34
N ASN A 158 2.03 2.16 4.56
CA ASN A 158 2.45 2.15 3.16
C ASN A 158 1.72 3.21 2.33
N ASP A 159 0.41 3.33 2.50
CA ASP A 159 -0.40 4.33 1.80
C ASP A 159 0.01 5.74 2.21
N ALA A 160 0.27 5.96 3.50
CA ALA A 160 0.75 7.24 4.02
C ALA A 160 2.11 7.64 3.43
N LEU A 161 3.05 6.70 3.29
CA LEU A 161 4.34 6.95 2.62
C LEU A 161 4.17 7.34 1.16
N VAL A 162 3.32 6.65 0.41
CA VAL A 162 3.04 6.97 -1.00
C VAL A 162 2.44 8.38 -1.10
N ILE A 163 1.46 8.72 -0.27
CA ILE A 163 0.84 10.05 -0.23
C ILE A 163 1.89 11.13 0.10
N LEU A 164 2.78 10.88 1.05
CA LEU A 164 3.84 11.80 1.41
C LEU A 164 4.81 12.05 0.25
N VAL A 165 5.28 11.00 -0.40
CA VAL A 165 6.19 11.11 -1.56
C VAL A 165 5.51 11.87 -2.71
N MET A 166 4.26 11.53 -3.03
CA MET A 166 3.48 12.23 -4.04
C MET A 166 3.28 13.70 -3.68
N GLY A 167 3.01 14.01 -2.42
CA GLY A 167 2.90 15.38 -1.92
C GLY A 167 4.19 16.18 -2.11
N LEU A 168 5.34 15.60 -1.78
CA LEU A 168 6.65 16.22 -2.01
C LEU A 168 6.92 16.49 -3.49
N LEU A 169 6.59 15.55 -4.38
CA LEU A 169 6.73 15.73 -5.83
C LEU A 169 5.85 16.88 -6.33
N VAL A 170 4.60 16.95 -5.90
CA VAL A 170 3.69 18.06 -6.26
C VAL A 170 4.24 19.39 -5.78
N MET A 171 4.72 19.47 -4.54
CA MET A 171 5.35 20.69 -4.01
C MET A 171 6.58 21.10 -4.81
N ALA A 172 7.43 20.15 -5.22
CA ALA A 172 8.60 20.43 -6.05
C ALA A 172 8.20 20.99 -7.43
N ILE A 173 7.17 20.41 -8.07
CA ILE A 173 6.64 20.88 -9.35
C ILE A 173 6.08 22.31 -9.23
N ILE A 174 5.31 22.59 -8.17
CA ILE A 174 4.78 23.92 -7.89
C ILE A 174 5.93 24.92 -7.71
N GLY A 175 6.96 24.58 -6.92
CA GLY A 175 8.13 25.41 -6.71
C GLY A 175 8.88 25.72 -8.00
N MET A 176 9.12 24.69 -8.84
CA MET A 176 9.76 24.86 -10.14
C MET A 176 8.93 25.75 -11.07
N THR A 177 7.63 25.54 -11.12
CA THR A 177 6.72 26.37 -11.93
C THR A 177 6.76 27.83 -11.49
N PHE A 178 6.78 28.08 -10.18
CA PHE A 178 6.88 29.42 -9.63
C PHE A 178 8.22 30.11 -9.99
N LEU A 179 9.33 29.38 -9.92
CA LEU A 179 10.64 29.88 -10.34
C LEU A 179 10.67 30.20 -11.83
N CYS A 180 10.18 29.30 -12.68
CA CYS A 180 10.09 29.54 -14.13
C CYS A 180 9.24 30.78 -14.44
N MET A 181 8.10 30.93 -13.77
CA MET A 181 7.23 32.10 -13.94
C MET A 181 7.96 33.40 -13.50
N ARG A 182 8.65 33.34 -12.39
CA ARG A 182 9.46 34.52 -11.91
C ARG A 182 10.52 34.91 -12.93
N PHE A 183 11.28 33.95 -13.47
CA PHE A 183 12.32 34.25 -14.48
C PHE A 183 11.69 34.78 -15.78
N ALA A 184 10.62 34.20 -16.25
CA ALA A 184 9.91 34.68 -17.44
C ALA A 184 9.39 36.12 -17.26
N LEU A 185 8.87 36.46 -16.09
CA LEU A 185 8.42 37.78 -15.76
C LEU A 185 9.59 38.78 -15.75
N LEU A 186 10.71 38.43 -15.12
CA LEU A 186 11.91 39.31 -15.07
C LEU A 186 12.46 39.55 -16.47
N THR A 187 12.59 38.52 -17.29
CA THR A 187 13.05 38.64 -18.69
C THR A 187 12.12 39.58 -19.48
N LYS A 188 10.81 39.39 -19.34
CA LYS A 188 9.82 40.21 -20.04
C LYS A 188 9.86 41.69 -19.62
N ILE A 189 10.03 41.95 -18.33
CA ILE A 189 10.20 43.31 -17.82
C ILE A 189 11.48 43.94 -18.38
N GLN A 190 12.59 43.19 -18.49
CA GLN A 190 13.83 43.65 -19.07
C GLN A 190 13.70 44.01 -20.57
N GLU A 191 13.00 43.20 -21.35
CA GLU A 191 12.69 43.49 -22.75
C GLU A 191 11.83 44.74 -22.92
N ASP A 192 10.87 44.97 -22.03
CA ASP A 192 9.93 46.09 -22.10
C ASP A 192 10.44 47.36 -21.38
N LEU A 193 11.72 47.40 -20.91
CA LEU A 193 12.28 48.54 -20.14
C LEU A 193 12.18 49.86 -20.91
N GLN A 194 12.39 49.88 -22.24
CA GLN A 194 12.26 51.09 -23.05
C GLN A 194 10.83 51.62 -23.03
N GLN A 195 9.84 50.76 -23.14
CA GLN A 195 8.43 51.14 -23.10
C GLN A 195 8.03 51.65 -21.73
N ILE A 196 8.53 51.00 -20.65
CA ILE A 196 8.32 51.43 -19.27
C ILE A 196 8.93 52.82 -19.04
N ALA A 197 10.13 53.06 -19.56
CA ALA A 197 10.79 54.37 -19.48
C ALA A 197 9.99 55.49 -20.15
N VAL A 198 9.47 55.22 -21.35
CA VAL A 198 8.62 56.19 -22.08
C VAL A 198 7.35 56.50 -21.28
N MET A 199 6.68 55.47 -20.75
CA MET A 199 5.48 55.66 -19.90
C MET A 199 5.77 56.50 -18.65
N LYS A 200 6.95 56.30 -18.06
CA LYS A 200 7.37 57.04 -16.87
C LYS A 200 7.68 58.51 -17.18
N VAL A 201 8.29 58.79 -18.34
CA VAL A 201 8.54 60.17 -18.83
C VAL A 201 7.22 60.88 -19.11
N MET A 202 6.19 60.19 -19.57
CA MET A 202 4.84 60.74 -19.76
C MET A 202 4.08 60.99 -18.43
N GLY A 203 4.70 60.73 -17.27
CA GLY A 203 4.14 61.04 -15.96
C GLY A 203 3.17 59.97 -15.42
N LEU A 204 3.14 58.77 -16.01
CA LEU A 204 2.30 57.69 -15.52
C LEU A 204 2.84 57.14 -14.20
N PRO A 205 1.99 56.99 -13.16
CA PRO A 205 2.42 56.45 -11.86
C PRO A 205 2.81 54.98 -11.96
N GLN A 206 3.79 54.58 -11.18
CA GLN A 206 4.33 53.21 -11.19
C GLN A 206 3.26 52.13 -10.88
N SER A 207 2.27 52.48 -10.08
CA SER A 207 1.12 51.61 -9.77
C SER A 207 0.26 51.30 -11.01
N PHE A 208 0.13 52.25 -11.94
CA PHE A 208 -0.59 52.06 -13.20
C PHE A 208 0.17 51.09 -14.12
N ILE A 209 1.48 51.30 -14.28
CA ILE A 209 2.34 50.46 -15.11
C ILE A 209 2.31 49.01 -14.58
N SER A 210 2.48 48.82 -13.27
CA SER A 210 2.38 47.49 -12.65
C SER A 210 1.02 46.82 -12.87
N ARG A 211 -0.07 47.60 -12.79
CA ARG A 211 -1.43 47.08 -13.01
C ARG A 211 -1.65 46.62 -14.46
N VAL A 212 -1.14 47.36 -15.44
CA VAL A 212 -1.23 46.97 -16.86
C VAL A 212 -0.53 45.62 -17.12
N TYR A 213 0.69 45.48 -16.58
CA TYR A 213 1.43 44.20 -16.72
C TYR A 213 0.71 43.03 -15.99
N MET A 214 0.24 43.24 -14.78
CA MET A 214 -0.50 42.19 -14.04
C MET A 214 -1.77 41.77 -14.77
N THR A 215 -2.54 42.72 -15.33
CA THR A 215 -3.77 42.41 -16.08
C THR A 215 -3.47 41.55 -17.31
N LYS A 216 -2.38 41.84 -18.03
CA LYS A 216 -1.94 41.01 -19.17
C LYS A 216 -1.69 39.55 -18.76
N TYR A 217 -1.04 39.31 -17.63
CA TYR A 217 -0.76 37.97 -17.13
C TYR A 217 -2.01 37.26 -16.62
N TYR A 218 -2.89 37.96 -15.92
CA TYR A 218 -4.18 37.38 -15.51
C TYR A 218 -5.02 36.95 -16.72
N PHE A 219 -5.01 37.75 -17.79
CA PHE A 219 -5.74 37.42 -19.02
C PHE A 219 -5.12 36.19 -19.73
N CYS A 220 -3.80 36.08 -19.81
CA CYS A 220 -3.14 34.90 -20.36
C CYS A 220 -3.39 33.64 -19.54
N LEU A 221 -3.42 33.71 -18.22
CA LEU A 221 -3.76 32.61 -17.34
C LEU A 221 -5.22 32.17 -17.50
N ALA A 222 -6.15 33.12 -17.60
CA ALA A 222 -7.57 32.82 -17.79
C ALA A 222 -7.83 32.12 -19.12
N LEU A 223 -7.22 32.61 -20.22
CA LEU A 223 -7.31 31.98 -21.54
C LEU A 223 -6.65 30.60 -21.61
N GLY A 224 -5.50 30.44 -20.95
CA GLY A 224 -4.81 29.13 -20.88
C GLY A 224 -5.63 28.07 -20.15
N ASN A 225 -6.36 28.49 -19.10
CA ASN A 225 -7.24 27.59 -18.34
C ASN A 225 -8.51 27.22 -19.12
N HIS A 226 -9.07 28.15 -19.90
CA HIS A 226 -10.24 27.90 -20.73
C HIS A 226 -9.98 26.90 -21.86
N ARG A 227 -8.78 26.93 -22.45
CA ARG A 227 -8.39 25.92 -23.48
C ARG A 227 -8.20 24.53 -22.92
N ARG A 228 -7.71 24.38 -21.69
CA ARG A 228 -7.57 23.07 -21.04
C ARG A 228 -8.91 22.45 -20.64
N MET A 229 -9.89 23.24 -20.24
CA MET A 229 -11.23 22.72 -19.95
C MET A 229 -11.95 22.17 -21.20
N GLY A 230 -11.70 22.76 -22.37
CA GLY A 230 -12.29 22.29 -23.64
C GLY A 230 -11.74 20.94 -24.12
N THR A 231 -10.48 20.61 -23.80
CA THR A 231 -9.86 19.33 -24.20
C THR A 231 -10.14 18.18 -23.24
N VAL A 232 -10.54 18.44 -22.00
CA VAL A 232 -10.89 17.40 -21.02
C VAL A 232 -12.37 16.96 -21.15
N LEU A 233 -13.20 17.76 -21.81
CA LEU A 233 -14.64 17.49 -21.99
C LEU A 233 -15.02 16.87 -23.35
N SER A 234 -14.06 16.46 -24.18
CA SER A 234 -14.33 15.63 -25.34
C SER A 234 -14.02 14.16 -25.00
N PRO A 235 -15.02 13.33 -24.64
CA PRO A 235 -14.84 11.90 -24.58
C PRO A 235 -14.81 11.39 -26.02
N GLU A 236 -13.62 11.18 -26.57
CA GLU A 236 -13.50 10.29 -27.72
C GLU A 236 -13.77 8.85 -27.29
N PHE A 237 -15.04 8.49 -27.24
CA PHE A 237 -15.46 7.13 -27.50
C PHE A 237 -15.40 6.96 -29.03
N SER A 238 -14.38 6.27 -29.49
CA SER A 238 -14.35 5.71 -30.83
C SER A 238 -13.95 4.26 -30.74
N PHE A 239 -14.89 3.39 -31.07
CA PHE A 239 -14.96 1.95 -31.33
C PHE A 239 -13.67 1.14 -31.34
#